data_6d2ce0343301ddc8415ce84f70ba4da1
#
_entry.id   6d2ce0343301ddc8415ce84f70ba4da1
#
_cell.length_a   1.000
_cell.length_b   1.000
_cell.length_c   1.000
_cell.angle_alpha   90.00
_cell.angle_beta   90.00
_cell.angle_gamma   90.00
#
_symmetry.space_group_name_H-M   'P 1'
#
loop_
_entity.id
_entity.type
_entity.pdbx_description
1 polymer ?
#
loop_
_entity_poly.entity_id
_entity_poly.type
_entity_poly.pdbx_seq_one_letter_code
_entity_poly.pdbx_strand_id
1 'polypeptide(L)'
;ARAAMDKSQREFYLHEQLKAIKRELNINIDDSSDIDELNNKTEALDAPPEVIARLKKEISRLANMPINSGENSTVRNYIETVLSIPWRTQSTLNRDLGKARDVLEHDHYGLDKVKDRILEFLAVQTRRENVDAHGQILCLMGPPGIGKTSLASSIAKATGRKYVRVALGGMYDESEIRGHRRTYIGSMPGRIIQSMIKCGVNNPLFLLDEIDKVSTNSFHGDISAALLEVLDPEQNKSFNDNYLDLDFDLSHTLFFATANSYNIPPALRDRMEIIDLSSYTADEKFHIAREHLLPKQLVKNGLSESEFDISDAGLKQLITHYTLEAGVRSLERIIGELCRKVVKDLMINPPKTPKKVVLGVKEIEKLIGPKRFDFTSKLKENRVG
;
A
#
# COMPACT_ATOMS: atom_id res chain seq x y z
N ALA A 1 -27.86 -35.42 43.58
CA ALA A 1 -26.63 -36.03 43.06
C ALA A 1 -26.93 -37.13 42.00
N ARG A 2 -27.79 -38.12 42.28
CA ARG A 2 -28.13 -39.20 41.32
C ARG A 2 -28.74 -38.67 39.99
N ALA A 3 -29.70 -37.74 40.01
CA ALA A 3 -30.34 -37.19 38.82
C ALA A 3 -29.38 -36.37 37.93
N ALA A 4 -28.33 -35.77 38.51
CA ALA A 4 -27.31 -35.06 37.74
C ALA A 4 -26.31 -36.02 37.10
N MET A 5 -25.98 -37.13 37.75
CA MET A 5 -25.14 -38.21 37.18
C MET A 5 -25.84 -38.94 36.04
N ASP A 6 -27.15 -39.24 36.17
CA ASP A 6 -27.92 -39.87 35.10
C ASP A 6 -28.03 -38.95 33.86
N LYS A 7 -28.14 -37.64 34.05
CA LYS A 7 -28.16 -36.68 32.96
C LYS A 7 -26.82 -36.62 32.23
N SER A 8 -25.73 -36.57 32.95
CA SER A 8 -24.37 -36.56 32.39
C SER A 8 -24.02 -37.87 31.66
N GLN A 9 -24.42 -39.04 32.20
CA GLN A 9 -24.24 -40.32 31.53
C GLN A 9 -25.08 -40.43 30.25
N ARG A 10 -26.30 -39.91 30.28
CA ARG A 10 -27.18 -39.87 29.10
C ARG A 10 -26.68 -38.94 28.00
N GLU A 11 -26.13 -37.79 28.37
CA GLU A 11 -25.49 -36.86 27.44
C GLU A 11 -24.25 -37.47 26.79
N PHE A 12 -23.41 -38.14 27.58
CA PHE A 12 -22.26 -38.90 27.10
C PHE A 12 -22.66 -40.01 26.11
N TYR A 13 -23.66 -40.79 26.45
CA TYR A 13 -24.17 -41.88 25.60
C TYR A 13 -24.75 -41.37 24.29
N LEU A 14 -25.50 -40.28 24.33
CA LEU A 14 -26.03 -39.63 23.15
C LEU A 14 -24.90 -39.04 22.26
N HIS A 15 -23.85 -38.49 22.85
CA HIS A 15 -22.67 -38.03 22.15
C HIS A 15 -21.93 -39.17 21.43
N GLU A 16 -21.76 -40.32 22.09
CA GLU A 16 -21.12 -41.50 21.47
C GLU A 16 -21.97 -42.09 20.35
N GLN A 17 -23.31 -42.14 20.51
CA GLN A 17 -24.21 -42.57 19.44
C GLN A 17 -24.14 -41.61 18.25
N LEU A 18 -24.11 -40.32 18.47
CA LEU A 18 -24.01 -39.28 17.43
C LEU A 18 -22.66 -39.43 16.69
N LYS A 19 -21.59 -39.76 17.37
CA LYS A 19 -20.26 -40.03 16.82
C LYS A 19 -20.24 -41.31 15.98
N ALA A 20 -20.93 -42.37 16.41
CA ALA A 20 -21.07 -43.62 15.67
C ALA A 20 -21.89 -43.41 14.39
N ILE A 21 -23.02 -42.69 14.46
CA ILE A 21 -23.88 -42.36 13.33
C ILE A 21 -23.12 -41.45 12.30
N LYS A 22 -22.36 -40.48 12.79
CA LYS A 22 -21.51 -39.64 11.92
C LYS A 22 -20.45 -40.45 11.18
N ARG A 23 -19.87 -41.49 11.81
CA ARG A 23 -18.92 -42.43 11.20
C ARG A 23 -19.60 -43.30 10.13
N GLU A 24 -20.78 -43.84 10.39
CA GLU A 24 -21.54 -44.65 9.41
C GLU A 24 -21.99 -43.81 8.18
N LEU A 25 -22.32 -42.56 8.41
CA LEU A 25 -22.72 -41.63 7.35
C LEU A 25 -21.51 -41.08 6.53
N ASN A 26 -20.26 -41.53 6.80
CA ASN A 26 -19.03 -40.99 6.22
C ASN A 26 -18.90 -39.46 6.38
N ILE A 27 -19.52 -38.89 7.41
CA ILE A 27 -19.30 -37.50 7.80
C ILE A 27 -17.93 -37.47 8.44
N ASN A 28 -16.95 -36.95 7.71
CA ASN A 28 -15.54 -36.94 8.08
C ASN A 28 -15.32 -36.43 9.49
N ILE A 29 -14.48 -37.18 10.26
CA ILE A 29 -14.04 -36.81 11.61
C ILE A 29 -13.22 -35.49 11.58
N ASP A 30 -12.74 -35.10 10.41
CA ASP A 30 -12.02 -33.83 10.18
C ASP A 30 -12.86 -32.58 10.49
N ASP A 31 -14.19 -32.63 10.32
CA ASP A 31 -15.05 -31.46 10.57
C ASP A 31 -15.16 -31.02 12.04
N SER A 32 -15.10 -31.97 12.98
CA SER A 32 -15.11 -31.61 14.41
C SER A 32 -13.78 -30.92 14.78
N SER A 33 -12.68 -31.37 14.19
CA SER A 33 -11.36 -30.76 14.39
C SER A 33 -11.28 -29.34 13.79
N ASP A 34 -11.91 -29.11 12.65
CA ASP A 34 -11.95 -27.80 11.99
C ASP A 34 -12.77 -26.78 12.79
N ILE A 35 -13.94 -27.19 13.32
CA ILE A 35 -14.77 -26.31 14.16
C ILE A 35 -14.05 -25.99 15.47
N ASP A 36 -13.37 -26.95 16.07
CA ASP A 36 -12.58 -26.76 17.29
C ASP A 36 -11.38 -25.83 17.01
N GLU A 37 -10.74 -25.97 15.86
CA GLU A 37 -9.65 -25.08 15.44
C GLU A 37 -10.14 -23.63 15.26
N LEU A 38 -11.29 -23.41 14.62
CA LEU A 38 -11.89 -22.08 14.46
C LEU A 38 -12.27 -21.46 15.82
N ASN A 39 -12.79 -22.26 16.75
CA ASN A 39 -13.08 -21.80 18.11
C ASN A 39 -11.79 -21.41 18.85
N ASN A 40 -10.75 -22.22 18.80
CA ASN A 40 -9.46 -21.93 19.43
C ASN A 40 -8.84 -20.64 18.85
N LYS A 41 -8.88 -20.46 17.53
CA LYS A 41 -8.43 -19.22 16.87
C LYS A 41 -9.25 -18.01 17.32
N THR A 42 -10.56 -18.18 17.49
CA THR A 42 -11.46 -17.11 17.97
C THR A 42 -11.15 -16.71 19.42
N GLU A 43 -10.85 -17.67 20.28
CA GLU A 43 -10.48 -17.40 21.67
C GLU A 43 -9.10 -16.74 21.82
N ALA A 44 -8.17 -17.06 20.92
CA ALA A 44 -6.85 -16.45 20.86
C ALA A 44 -6.83 -15.07 20.18
N LEU A 45 -7.93 -14.67 19.51
CA LEU A 45 -8.00 -13.43 18.75
C LEU A 45 -8.13 -12.23 19.68
N ASP A 46 -7.19 -11.28 19.60
CA ASP A 46 -7.32 -9.98 20.27
C ASP A 46 -8.20 -9.03 19.43
N ALA A 47 -9.50 -9.05 19.70
CA ALA A 47 -10.51 -8.29 18.97
C ALA A 47 -11.58 -7.71 19.92
N PRO A 48 -12.40 -6.75 19.47
CA PRO A 48 -13.54 -6.26 20.22
C PRO A 48 -14.53 -7.38 20.59
N PRO A 49 -15.23 -7.29 21.75
CA PRO A 49 -16.17 -8.31 22.18
C PRO A 49 -17.27 -8.64 21.17
N GLU A 50 -17.71 -7.64 20.41
CA GLU A 50 -18.73 -7.78 19.36
C GLU A 50 -18.26 -8.70 18.22
N VAL A 51 -16.98 -8.60 17.83
CA VAL A 51 -16.35 -9.45 16.82
C VAL A 51 -16.31 -10.90 17.29
N ILE A 52 -15.88 -11.13 18.54
CA ILE A 52 -15.84 -12.46 19.14
C ILE A 52 -17.23 -13.07 19.23
N ALA A 53 -18.23 -12.29 19.66
CA ALA A 53 -19.61 -12.75 19.72
C ALA A 53 -20.16 -13.11 18.32
N ARG A 54 -19.85 -12.31 17.30
CA ARG A 54 -20.23 -12.57 15.91
C ARG A 54 -19.56 -13.86 15.40
N LEU A 55 -18.28 -14.02 15.60
CA LEU A 55 -17.53 -15.24 15.20
C LEU A 55 -18.14 -16.49 15.83
N LYS A 56 -18.40 -16.50 17.14
CA LYS A 56 -19.01 -17.63 17.83
C LYS A 56 -20.38 -17.98 17.26
N LYS A 57 -21.21 -16.98 16.92
CA LYS A 57 -22.50 -17.17 16.28
C LYS A 57 -22.37 -17.81 14.88
N GLU A 58 -21.44 -17.30 14.04
CA GLU A 58 -21.24 -17.85 12.69
C GLU A 58 -20.59 -19.26 12.73
N ILE A 59 -19.69 -19.54 13.68
CA ILE A 59 -19.13 -20.88 13.87
C ILE A 59 -20.23 -21.87 14.32
N SER A 60 -21.12 -21.48 15.24
CA SER A 60 -22.26 -22.29 15.63
C SER A 60 -23.20 -22.56 14.47
N ARG A 61 -23.39 -21.57 13.57
CA ARG A 61 -24.15 -21.72 12.35
C ARG A 61 -23.49 -22.69 11.39
N LEU A 62 -22.17 -22.57 11.18
CA LEU A 62 -21.37 -23.46 10.33
C LEU A 62 -21.45 -24.90 10.80
N ALA A 63 -21.36 -25.16 12.12
CA ALA A 63 -21.45 -26.49 12.72
C ALA A 63 -22.77 -27.21 12.44
N ASN A 64 -23.85 -26.47 12.20
CA ASN A 64 -25.20 -27.01 11.93
C ASN A 64 -25.55 -27.07 10.44
N MET A 65 -24.64 -26.64 9.54
CA MET A 65 -24.88 -26.63 8.10
C MET A 65 -24.42 -27.92 7.41
N PRO A 66 -25.12 -28.35 6.35
CA PRO A 66 -24.61 -29.44 5.50
C PRO A 66 -23.30 -29.03 4.82
N ILE A 67 -22.30 -29.91 4.87
CA ILE A 67 -20.93 -29.67 4.38
C ILE A 67 -20.91 -29.33 2.88
N ASN A 68 -21.76 -29.97 2.10
CA ASN A 68 -21.79 -29.82 0.64
C ASN A 68 -22.67 -28.65 0.16
N SER A 69 -23.07 -27.74 1.07
CA SER A 69 -23.83 -26.57 0.68
C SER A 69 -22.92 -25.41 0.26
N GLY A 70 -23.23 -24.70 -0.82
CA GLY A 70 -22.50 -23.49 -1.23
C GLY A 70 -22.49 -22.41 -0.13
N GLU A 71 -23.48 -22.43 0.77
CA GLU A 71 -23.57 -21.54 1.92
C GLU A 71 -22.50 -21.85 2.97
N ASN A 72 -22.16 -23.13 3.18
CA ASN A 72 -21.09 -23.55 4.09
C ASN A 72 -19.75 -22.89 3.72
N SER A 73 -19.35 -22.95 2.46
CA SER A 73 -18.12 -22.32 1.96
C SER A 73 -18.15 -20.79 2.17
N THR A 74 -19.30 -20.16 1.96
CA THR A 74 -19.44 -18.71 2.14
C THR A 74 -19.27 -18.29 3.61
N VAL A 75 -19.89 -19.03 4.53
CA VAL A 75 -19.77 -18.78 5.98
C VAL A 75 -18.34 -19.05 6.45
N ARG A 76 -17.72 -20.13 5.98
CA ARG A 76 -16.31 -20.45 6.30
C ARG A 76 -15.37 -19.35 5.85
N ASN A 77 -15.46 -18.92 4.60
CA ASN A 77 -14.63 -17.84 4.06
C ASN A 77 -14.80 -16.53 4.84
N TYR A 78 -16.03 -16.24 5.29
CA TYR A 78 -16.28 -15.09 6.15
C TYR A 78 -15.57 -15.21 7.50
N ILE A 79 -15.70 -16.35 8.19
CA ILE A 79 -15.04 -16.59 9.49
C ILE A 79 -13.52 -16.44 9.33
N GLU A 80 -12.92 -17.08 8.33
CA GLU A 80 -11.49 -17.01 8.04
C GLU A 80 -11.04 -15.57 7.73
N THR A 81 -11.85 -14.81 6.98
CA THR A 81 -11.58 -13.41 6.70
C THR A 81 -11.59 -12.57 7.98
N VAL A 82 -12.60 -12.71 8.84
CA VAL A 82 -12.70 -11.96 10.10
C VAL A 82 -11.56 -12.32 11.06
N LEU A 83 -11.15 -13.60 11.12
CA LEU A 83 -10.01 -14.07 11.91
C LEU A 83 -8.67 -13.50 11.41
N SER A 84 -8.55 -13.21 10.11
CA SER A 84 -7.32 -12.67 9.51
C SER A 84 -7.13 -11.17 9.69
N ILE A 85 -8.16 -10.46 10.16
CA ILE A 85 -8.09 -9.00 10.37
C ILE A 85 -7.25 -8.68 11.61
N PRO A 86 -6.31 -7.73 11.51
CA PRO A 86 -5.49 -7.28 12.64
C PRO A 86 -6.27 -6.28 13.50
N TRP A 87 -7.26 -6.73 14.27
CA TRP A 87 -8.16 -5.87 15.04
C TRP A 87 -7.44 -4.92 15.99
N ARG A 88 -6.45 -5.43 16.75
CA ARG A 88 -5.66 -4.65 17.73
C ARG A 88 -4.16 -4.81 17.57
N THR A 89 -3.72 -5.61 16.60
CA THR A 89 -2.29 -5.84 16.35
C THR A 89 -1.64 -4.57 15.80
N GLN A 90 -0.61 -4.06 16.47
CA GLN A 90 0.09 -2.82 16.08
C GLN A 90 1.58 -3.05 15.85
N SER A 91 2.16 -2.29 14.92
CA SER A 91 3.62 -2.18 14.81
C SER A 91 4.15 -1.20 15.86
N THR A 92 5.39 -1.43 16.32
CA THR A 92 6.08 -0.51 17.24
C THR A 92 6.44 0.78 16.52
N LEU A 93 5.93 1.92 17.03
CA LEU A 93 6.17 3.22 16.42
C LEU A 93 7.51 3.81 16.87
N ASN A 94 8.22 4.39 15.91
CA ASN A 94 9.37 5.23 16.20
C ASN A 94 8.92 6.70 16.27
N ARG A 95 9.16 7.34 17.42
CA ARG A 95 8.75 8.73 17.69
C ARG A 95 9.91 9.71 17.63
N ASP A 96 11.10 9.23 17.26
CA ASP A 96 12.30 10.04 17.15
C ASP A 96 12.31 10.86 15.86
N LEU A 97 11.98 12.15 15.98
CA LEU A 97 11.98 13.08 14.84
C LEU A 97 13.37 13.30 14.24
N GLY A 98 14.44 13.13 15.04
CA GLY A 98 15.81 13.20 14.55
C GLY A 98 16.07 12.07 13.54
N LYS A 99 15.74 10.82 13.92
CA LYS A 99 15.85 9.67 13.01
C LYS A 99 14.93 9.81 11.80
N ALA A 100 13.73 10.39 11.98
CA ALA A 100 12.83 10.64 10.85
C ALA A 100 13.46 11.63 9.85
N ARG A 101 14.10 12.69 10.32
CA ARG A 101 14.86 13.61 9.48
C ARG A 101 15.97 12.90 8.74
N ASP A 102 16.80 12.12 9.43
CA ASP A 102 17.94 11.40 8.84
C ASP A 102 17.48 10.46 7.72
N VAL A 103 16.36 9.74 7.91
CA VAL A 103 15.79 8.86 6.88
C VAL A 103 15.33 9.66 5.66
N LEU A 104 14.64 10.79 5.88
CA LEU A 104 14.16 11.63 4.77
C LEU A 104 15.31 12.27 4.01
N GLU A 105 16.39 12.72 4.71
CA GLU A 105 17.59 13.27 4.08
C GLU A 105 18.34 12.21 3.27
N HIS A 106 18.49 11.00 3.82
CA HIS A 106 19.17 9.90 3.15
C HIS A 106 18.41 9.41 1.90
N ASP A 107 17.08 9.29 1.99
CA ASP A 107 16.28 8.68 0.93
C ASP A 107 15.88 9.68 -0.18
N HIS A 108 15.95 11.00 0.07
CA HIS A 108 15.50 12.05 -0.86
C HIS A 108 16.46 13.24 -0.89
N TYR A 109 16.96 13.56 -2.08
CA TYR A 109 17.78 14.74 -2.31
C TYR A 109 16.90 15.99 -2.42
N GLY A 110 17.31 17.11 -1.78
CA GLY A 110 16.56 18.36 -1.79
C GLY A 110 15.19 18.27 -1.09
N LEU A 111 14.21 19.02 -1.58
CA LEU A 111 12.85 19.07 -1.03
C LEU A 111 12.79 19.56 0.43
N ASP A 112 13.70 20.43 0.88
CA ASP A 112 13.88 20.83 2.27
C ASP A 112 12.56 21.34 2.89
N LYS A 113 11.86 22.22 2.18
CA LYS A 113 10.55 22.76 2.64
C LYS A 113 9.49 21.68 2.81
N VAL A 114 9.50 20.68 1.93
CA VAL A 114 8.55 19.55 1.98
C VAL A 114 8.88 18.65 3.17
N LYS A 115 10.16 18.35 3.37
CA LYS A 115 10.64 17.55 4.51
C LYS A 115 10.34 18.24 5.84
N ASP A 116 10.56 19.55 5.95
CA ASP A 116 10.24 20.33 7.16
C ASP A 116 8.74 20.26 7.46
N ARG A 117 7.86 20.44 6.46
CA ARG A 117 6.40 20.32 6.66
C ARG A 117 5.98 18.92 7.06
N ILE A 118 6.60 17.89 6.52
CA ILE A 118 6.36 16.49 6.92
C ILE A 118 6.78 16.30 8.39
N LEU A 119 7.94 16.83 8.81
CA LEU A 119 8.43 16.73 10.18
C LEU A 119 7.55 17.50 11.16
N GLU A 120 7.05 18.69 10.79
CA GLU A 120 6.05 19.45 11.57
C GLU A 120 4.78 18.61 11.77
N PHE A 121 4.26 18.02 10.71
CA PHE A 121 3.09 17.14 10.75
C PHE A 121 3.33 15.94 11.69
N LEU A 122 4.45 15.24 11.55
CA LEU A 122 4.81 14.10 12.40
C LEU A 122 4.98 14.51 13.87
N ALA A 123 5.54 15.69 14.13
CA ALA A 123 5.69 16.22 15.50
C ALA A 123 4.32 16.44 16.16
N VAL A 124 3.36 17.02 15.43
CA VAL A 124 2.00 17.22 15.92
C VAL A 124 1.31 15.89 16.17
N GLN A 125 1.42 14.92 15.23
CA GLN A 125 0.86 13.59 15.39
C GLN A 125 1.43 12.88 16.64
N THR A 126 2.73 12.94 16.85
CA THR A 126 3.39 12.31 18.01
C THR A 126 2.91 12.92 19.34
N ARG A 127 2.62 14.22 19.38
CA ARG A 127 2.11 14.89 20.61
C ARG A 127 0.64 14.64 20.87
N ARG A 128 -0.16 14.38 19.83
CA ARG A 128 -1.62 14.24 19.91
C ARG A 128 -2.10 12.80 20.18
N GLU A 129 -1.24 11.80 20.22
CA GLU A 129 -1.63 10.39 20.48
C GLU A 129 -2.43 10.17 21.79
N ASN A 130 -2.47 11.16 22.68
CA ASN A 130 -3.24 11.11 23.92
C ASN A 130 -4.48 12.03 23.92
N VAL A 131 -4.78 12.70 22.81
CA VAL A 131 -5.92 13.59 22.65
C VAL A 131 -6.65 13.14 21.40
N ASP A 132 -7.99 13.09 21.43
CA ASP A 132 -8.82 12.78 20.26
C ASP A 132 -8.36 13.60 19.04
N ALA A 133 -7.51 13.00 18.23
CA ALA A 133 -6.80 13.70 17.19
C ALA A 133 -7.65 13.79 15.94
N HIS A 134 -8.30 14.91 15.75
CA HIS A 134 -8.82 15.31 14.43
C HIS A 134 -7.61 15.66 13.54
N GLY A 135 -6.90 14.62 13.05
CA GLY A 135 -5.72 14.78 12.21
C GLY A 135 -6.12 15.18 10.80
N GLN A 136 -5.62 16.30 10.32
CA GLN A 136 -5.61 16.58 8.88
C GLN A 136 -4.82 15.49 8.16
N ILE A 137 -5.25 15.14 6.95
CA ILE A 137 -4.56 14.17 6.10
C ILE A 137 -3.55 14.94 5.27
N LEU A 138 -2.34 14.43 5.17
CA LEU A 138 -1.31 15.06 4.36
C LEU A 138 -1.42 14.61 2.91
N CYS A 139 -1.60 15.58 2.00
CA CYS A 139 -1.68 15.33 0.56
C CYS A 139 -0.45 15.90 -0.16
N LEU A 140 0.34 15.01 -0.77
CA LEU A 140 1.48 15.38 -1.60
C LEU A 140 1.02 15.68 -3.03
N MET A 141 1.04 16.96 -3.39
CA MET A 141 0.59 17.46 -4.68
C MET A 141 1.77 17.73 -5.60
N GLY A 142 1.67 17.36 -6.86
CA GLY A 142 2.66 17.77 -7.87
C GLY A 142 2.76 16.84 -9.08
N PRO A 143 3.61 17.16 -10.06
CA PRO A 143 3.72 16.39 -11.29
C PRO A 143 4.14 14.94 -11.06
N PRO A 144 3.89 14.05 -12.04
CA PRO A 144 4.32 12.66 -11.93
C PRO A 144 5.85 12.54 -11.92
N GLY A 145 6.35 11.55 -11.15
CA GLY A 145 7.79 11.24 -11.13
C GLY A 145 8.65 12.11 -10.21
N ILE A 146 8.06 12.95 -9.35
CA ILE A 146 8.79 13.76 -8.35
C ILE A 146 8.97 13.06 -6.99
N GLY A 147 8.63 11.79 -6.88
CA GLY A 147 8.91 11.02 -5.68
C GLY A 147 7.82 11.03 -4.60
N LYS A 148 6.56 11.43 -4.89
CA LYS A 148 5.45 11.43 -3.92
C LYS A 148 5.27 10.10 -3.20
N THR A 149 5.19 9.01 -3.97
CA THR A 149 5.00 7.65 -3.44
C THR A 149 6.21 7.15 -2.66
N SER A 150 7.43 7.51 -3.07
CA SER A 150 8.65 7.17 -2.33
C SER A 150 8.77 7.95 -1.02
N LEU A 151 8.39 9.23 -1.00
CA LEU A 151 8.30 10.02 0.23
C LEU A 151 7.39 9.37 1.27
N ALA A 152 6.18 8.95 0.88
CA ALA A 152 5.28 8.24 1.78
C ALA A 152 5.87 6.93 2.31
N SER A 153 6.61 6.18 1.48
CA SER A 153 7.32 4.98 1.91
C SER A 153 8.43 5.28 2.91
N SER A 154 9.19 6.35 2.70
CA SER A 154 10.26 6.78 3.63
C SER A 154 9.70 7.28 4.96
N ILE A 155 8.53 7.95 4.95
CA ILE A 155 7.81 8.33 6.17
C ILE A 155 7.37 7.09 6.95
N ALA A 156 6.84 6.06 6.27
CA ALA A 156 6.47 4.82 6.93
C ALA A 156 7.67 4.14 7.60
N LYS A 157 8.81 4.08 6.90
CA LYS A 157 10.09 3.57 7.42
C LYS A 157 10.56 4.39 8.64
N ALA A 158 10.52 5.72 8.54
CA ALA A 158 10.96 6.63 9.58
C ALA A 158 10.11 6.50 10.86
N THR A 159 8.81 6.29 10.72
CA THR A 159 7.86 6.16 11.84
C THR A 159 7.70 4.73 12.37
N GLY A 160 8.35 3.73 11.76
CA GLY A 160 8.20 2.31 12.12
C GLY A 160 6.84 1.72 11.71
N ARG A 161 6.07 2.43 10.89
CA ARG A 161 4.79 1.94 10.38
C ARG A 161 4.97 1.04 9.18
N LYS A 162 4.13 0.02 9.05
CA LYS A 162 4.07 -0.73 7.79
C LYS A 162 3.45 0.14 6.70
N TYR A 163 3.92 -0.01 5.48
CA TYR A 163 3.48 0.78 4.34
C TYR A 163 2.44 0.04 3.52
N VAL A 164 1.31 0.68 3.29
CA VAL A 164 0.21 0.19 2.43
C VAL A 164 -0.08 1.23 1.36
N ARG A 165 -0.24 0.79 0.12
CA ARG A 165 -0.62 1.66 -1.00
C ARG A 165 -1.89 1.16 -1.65
N VAL A 166 -2.87 2.05 -1.80
CA VAL A 166 -4.08 1.82 -2.59
C VAL A 166 -4.17 2.88 -3.68
N ALA A 167 -4.15 2.43 -4.94
CA ALA A 167 -4.35 3.30 -6.08
C ALA A 167 -5.86 3.53 -6.29
N LEU A 168 -6.28 4.79 -6.25
CA LEU A 168 -7.67 5.18 -6.44
C LEU A 168 -8.02 5.41 -7.92
N GLY A 169 -6.99 5.61 -8.76
CA GLY A 169 -7.18 5.74 -10.20
C GLY A 169 -7.76 4.47 -10.81
N GLY A 170 -8.92 4.59 -11.48
CA GLY A 170 -9.61 3.47 -12.10
C GLY A 170 -10.61 2.74 -11.19
N MET A 171 -10.87 3.24 -9.99
CA MET A 171 -12.01 2.81 -9.18
C MET A 171 -13.28 3.54 -9.64
N TYR A 172 -14.36 2.80 -9.78
CA TYR A 172 -15.64 3.34 -10.28
C TYR A 172 -16.82 3.01 -9.38
N ASP A 173 -16.64 2.11 -8.40
CA ASP A 173 -17.71 1.60 -7.54
C ASP A 173 -17.34 1.80 -6.07
N GLU A 174 -18.29 2.33 -5.29
CA GLU A 174 -18.17 2.49 -3.84
C GLU A 174 -17.86 1.16 -3.14
N SER A 175 -18.36 0.06 -3.65
CA SER A 175 -18.13 -1.28 -3.11
C SER A 175 -16.67 -1.71 -3.18
N GLU A 176 -15.83 -1.09 -4.02
CA GLU A 176 -14.39 -1.32 -3.99
C GLU A 176 -13.75 -0.83 -2.68
N ILE A 177 -14.31 0.23 -2.06
CA ILE A 177 -13.84 0.76 -0.76
C ILE A 177 -14.51 0.04 0.40
N ARG A 178 -15.86 -0.08 0.36
CA ARG A 178 -16.68 -0.61 1.46
C ARG A 178 -16.99 -2.10 1.37
N GLY A 179 -16.57 -2.80 0.30
CA GLY A 179 -16.89 -4.21 0.11
C GLY A 179 -18.31 -4.47 -0.41
N HIS A 180 -18.56 -5.69 -0.81
CA HIS A 180 -19.85 -6.17 -1.30
C HIS A 180 -20.60 -6.91 -0.21
N ARG A 181 -21.93 -6.75 -0.14
CA ARG A 181 -22.76 -7.52 0.81
C ARG A 181 -22.59 -9.03 0.57
N ARG A 182 -22.50 -9.81 1.65
CA ARG A 182 -22.29 -11.27 1.62
C ARG A 182 -23.34 -12.08 0.85
N THR A 183 -24.48 -11.49 0.56
CA THR A 183 -25.55 -12.12 -0.22
C THR A 183 -25.21 -12.29 -1.70
N TYR A 184 -24.21 -11.60 -2.20
CA TYR A 184 -23.78 -11.70 -3.60
C TYR A 184 -22.73 -12.78 -3.77
N ILE A 185 -22.82 -13.55 -4.88
CA ILE A 185 -21.81 -14.55 -5.25
C ILE A 185 -20.50 -13.82 -5.58
N GLY A 186 -19.40 -14.26 -4.98
CA GLY A 186 -18.09 -13.62 -5.16
C GLY A 186 -17.89 -12.36 -4.32
N SER A 187 -18.75 -12.12 -3.31
CA SER A 187 -18.57 -11.02 -2.36
C SER A 187 -17.23 -11.08 -1.64
N MET A 188 -16.63 -9.92 -1.44
CA MET A 188 -15.35 -9.78 -0.76
C MET A 188 -15.31 -8.45 0.02
N PRO A 189 -14.45 -8.35 1.05
CA PRO A 189 -14.22 -7.08 1.74
C PRO A 189 -13.72 -5.99 0.80
N GLY A 190 -13.94 -4.74 1.18
CA GLY A 190 -13.38 -3.59 0.48
C GLY A 190 -11.85 -3.54 0.53
N ARG A 191 -11.27 -2.75 -0.35
CA ARG A 191 -9.79 -2.63 -0.48
C ARG A 191 -9.11 -2.16 0.80
N ILE A 192 -9.80 -1.39 1.62
CA ILE A 192 -9.28 -0.94 2.92
C ILE A 192 -9.02 -2.16 3.80
N ILE A 193 -10.04 -2.97 4.04
CA ILE A 193 -9.94 -4.17 4.88
C ILE A 193 -8.99 -5.21 4.29
N GLN A 194 -9.07 -5.47 2.98
CA GLN A 194 -8.11 -6.37 2.31
C GLN A 194 -6.65 -5.94 2.49
N SER A 195 -6.41 -4.64 2.46
CA SER A 195 -5.08 -4.08 2.65
C SER A 195 -4.60 -4.19 4.10
N MET A 196 -5.51 -4.02 5.08
CA MET A 196 -5.21 -4.25 6.49
C MET A 196 -4.84 -5.71 6.76
N ILE A 197 -5.58 -6.67 6.18
CA ILE A 197 -5.27 -8.10 6.28
C ILE A 197 -3.87 -8.40 5.73
N LYS A 198 -3.55 -7.90 4.53
CA LYS A 198 -2.22 -8.10 3.92
C LYS A 198 -1.10 -7.45 4.74
N CYS A 199 -1.38 -6.32 5.35
CA CYS A 199 -0.45 -5.59 6.18
C CYS A 199 -0.19 -6.29 7.53
N GLY A 200 -1.23 -6.90 8.12
CA GLY A 200 -1.20 -7.60 9.40
C GLY A 200 -1.04 -6.68 10.62
N VAL A 201 -1.32 -5.38 10.48
CA VAL A 201 -1.37 -4.40 11.59
C VAL A 201 -2.47 -3.37 11.35
N ASN A 202 -3.04 -2.78 12.42
CA ASN A 202 -4.10 -1.79 12.33
C ASN A 202 -3.59 -0.33 12.34
N ASN A 203 -2.26 -0.13 12.49
CA ASN A 203 -1.63 1.19 12.54
C ASN A 203 -0.65 1.46 11.37
N PRO A 204 -0.92 1.04 10.12
CA PRO A 204 -0.03 1.30 9.01
C PRO A 204 0.01 2.77 8.62
N LEU A 205 0.98 3.15 7.78
CA LEU A 205 0.84 4.31 6.91
C LEU A 205 0.13 3.87 5.64
N PHE A 206 -1.03 4.47 5.38
CA PHE A 206 -1.91 4.13 4.28
C PHE A 206 -1.86 5.23 3.21
N LEU A 207 -1.27 4.93 2.07
CA LEU A 207 -1.19 5.86 0.94
C LEU A 207 -2.35 5.68 -0.02
N LEU A 208 -3.18 6.70 -0.13
CA LEU A 208 -4.21 6.84 -1.15
C LEU A 208 -3.61 7.53 -2.38
N ASP A 209 -3.24 6.73 -3.37
CA ASP A 209 -2.51 7.23 -4.54
C ASP A 209 -3.46 7.68 -5.65
N GLU A 210 -3.18 8.83 -6.25
CA GLU A 210 -3.97 9.46 -7.33
C GLU A 210 -5.41 9.82 -6.91
N ILE A 211 -5.58 10.50 -5.77
CA ILE A 211 -6.90 10.92 -5.26
C ILE A 211 -7.62 11.91 -6.20
N ASP A 212 -6.87 12.62 -7.04
CA ASP A 212 -7.41 13.50 -8.07
C ASP A 212 -8.09 12.77 -9.23
N LYS A 213 -8.00 11.44 -9.27
CA LYS A 213 -8.67 10.58 -10.26
C LYS A 213 -10.01 10.02 -9.78
N VAL A 214 -10.37 10.29 -8.52
CA VAL A 214 -11.66 9.86 -7.96
C VAL A 214 -12.79 10.60 -8.66
N SER A 215 -13.74 9.84 -9.22
CA SER A 215 -14.92 10.38 -9.87
C SER A 215 -16.01 10.69 -8.85
N THR A 216 -16.64 11.86 -8.96
CA THR A 216 -17.78 12.26 -8.12
C THR A 216 -19.13 11.83 -8.70
N ASN A 217 -19.15 11.33 -9.94
CA ASN A 217 -20.38 10.98 -10.66
C ASN A 217 -20.31 9.55 -11.20
N SER A 218 -20.58 8.56 -10.37
CA SER A 218 -20.78 7.19 -10.84
C SER A 218 -22.21 6.72 -10.59
N PHE A 219 -22.78 5.96 -11.54
CA PHE A 219 -24.07 5.28 -11.37
C PHE A 219 -24.03 4.20 -10.27
N HIS A 220 -22.84 3.86 -9.75
CA HIS A 220 -22.57 2.78 -8.79
C HIS A 220 -22.16 3.27 -7.39
N GLY A 221 -22.59 4.47 -7.00
CA GLY A 221 -22.28 5.06 -5.70
C GLY A 221 -21.20 6.13 -5.78
N ASP A 222 -20.98 6.81 -4.67
CA ASP A 222 -20.00 7.91 -4.56
C ASP A 222 -18.76 7.46 -3.79
N ILE A 223 -17.69 7.16 -4.50
CA ILE A 223 -16.39 6.81 -3.91
C ILE A 223 -15.90 7.92 -2.97
N SER A 224 -16.20 9.20 -3.29
CA SER A 224 -15.80 10.32 -2.43
C SER A 224 -16.50 10.26 -1.08
N ALA A 225 -17.77 9.85 -1.02
CA ALA A 225 -18.51 9.67 0.22
C ALA A 225 -17.93 8.52 1.05
N ALA A 226 -17.58 7.39 0.42
CA ALA A 226 -16.93 6.28 1.10
C ALA A 226 -15.54 6.67 1.64
N LEU A 227 -14.77 7.45 0.89
CA LEU A 227 -13.48 7.96 1.34
C LEU A 227 -13.61 8.99 2.46
N LEU A 228 -14.67 9.80 2.48
CA LEU A 228 -14.91 10.72 3.59
C LEU A 228 -15.11 9.96 4.91
N GLU A 229 -15.83 8.85 4.90
CA GLU A 229 -15.98 8.02 6.10
C GLU A 229 -14.64 7.43 6.58
N VAL A 230 -13.80 6.98 5.65
CA VAL A 230 -12.46 6.46 5.96
C VAL A 230 -11.54 7.55 6.53
N LEU A 231 -11.66 8.77 6.01
CA LEU A 231 -10.73 9.87 6.29
C LEU A 231 -11.23 10.81 7.39
N ASP A 232 -12.50 10.75 7.74
CA ASP A 232 -13.07 11.56 8.82
C ASP A 232 -12.74 10.95 10.18
N PRO A 233 -12.00 11.63 11.05
CA PRO A 233 -11.63 11.12 12.38
C PRO A 233 -12.83 10.83 13.28
N GLU A 234 -13.97 11.49 13.05
CA GLU A 234 -15.21 11.25 13.82
C GLU A 234 -15.89 9.94 13.38
N GLN A 235 -15.74 9.56 12.11
CA GLN A 235 -16.41 8.40 11.51
C GLN A 235 -15.49 7.18 11.39
N ASN A 236 -14.18 7.38 11.21
CA ASN A 236 -13.24 6.29 10.94
C ASN A 236 -13.00 5.33 12.12
N LYS A 237 -13.41 5.72 13.33
CA LYS A 237 -13.40 4.83 14.52
C LYS A 237 -14.38 3.67 14.39
N SER A 238 -15.41 3.84 13.56
CA SER A 238 -16.46 2.85 13.30
C SER A 238 -16.68 2.66 11.80
N PHE A 239 -15.57 2.48 11.06
CA PHE A 239 -15.66 2.21 9.63
C PHE A 239 -16.35 0.88 9.38
N ASN A 240 -17.47 0.91 8.67
CA ASN A 240 -18.27 -0.26 8.38
C ASN A 240 -18.04 -0.77 6.95
N ASP A 241 -17.53 -2.01 6.86
CA ASP A 241 -17.40 -2.73 5.60
C ASP A 241 -18.64 -3.61 5.37
N ASN A 242 -19.27 -3.50 4.21
CA ASN A 242 -20.50 -4.21 3.87
C ASN A 242 -20.36 -5.75 3.88
N TYR A 243 -19.15 -6.27 3.63
CA TYR A 243 -18.88 -7.70 3.71
C TYR A 243 -18.76 -8.17 5.15
N LEU A 244 -18.05 -7.40 5.98
CA LEU A 244 -17.85 -7.75 7.38
C LEU A 244 -19.11 -7.60 8.20
N ASP A 245 -19.90 -6.53 7.95
CA ASP A 245 -21.04 -6.13 8.78
C ASP A 245 -20.62 -6.00 10.27
N LEU A 246 -19.42 -5.43 10.46
CA LEU A 246 -18.75 -5.16 11.71
C LEU A 246 -17.94 -3.88 11.58
N ASP A 247 -17.87 -3.10 12.66
CA ASP A 247 -17.09 -1.87 12.69
C ASP A 247 -15.61 -2.17 12.87
N PHE A 248 -14.77 -1.49 12.08
CA PHE A 248 -13.32 -1.55 12.18
C PHE A 248 -12.74 -0.18 12.52
N ASP A 249 -11.89 -0.10 13.54
CA ASP A 249 -11.27 1.14 13.98
C ASP A 249 -10.04 1.49 13.14
N LEU A 250 -10.18 2.53 12.30
CA LEU A 250 -9.14 3.10 11.46
C LEU A 250 -8.39 4.27 12.13
N SER A 251 -8.73 4.66 13.36
CA SER A 251 -8.15 5.85 14.02
C SER A 251 -6.65 5.75 14.26
N HIS A 252 -6.11 4.54 14.33
CA HIS A 252 -4.66 4.29 14.48
C HIS A 252 -3.88 4.35 13.16
N THR A 253 -4.58 4.40 12.03
CA THR A 253 -4.00 4.45 10.69
C THR A 253 -3.54 5.86 10.36
N LEU A 254 -2.34 6.00 9.82
CA LEU A 254 -1.83 7.27 9.32
C LEU A 254 -2.12 7.38 7.82
N PHE A 255 -3.08 8.22 7.44
CA PHE A 255 -3.45 8.40 6.04
C PHE A 255 -2.63 9.49 5.37
N PHE A 256 -2.12 9.15 4.18
CA PHE A 256 -1.50 10.07 3.24
C PHE A 256 -2.20 9.97 1.90
N ALA A 257 -2.23 11.07 1.15
CA ALA A 257 -2.75 11.09 -0.20
C ALA A 257 -1.70 11.62 -1.18
N THR A 258 -1.81 11.22 -2.45
CA THR A 258 -1.08 11.86 -3.55
C THR A 258 -2.04 12.34 -4.61
N ALA A 259 -1.69 13.46 -5.25
CA ALA A 259 -2.42 13.99 -6.38
C ALA A 259 -1.47 14.55 -7.42
N ASN A 260 -1.89 14.53 -8.69
CA ASN A 260 -1.15 15.16 -9.79
C ASN A 260 -1.76 16.51 -10.19
N SER A 261 -2.98 16.78 -9.78
CA SER A 261 -3.72 18.01 -10.06
C SER A 261 -4.64 18.40 -8.92
N TYR A 262 -5.06 19.66 -8.85
CA TYR A 262 -6.01 20.17 -7.85
C TYR A 262 -7.46 19.71 -8.09
N ASN A 263 -7.69 18.81 -9.04
CA ASN A 263 -9.02 18.26 -9.30
C ASN A 263 -9.43 17.21 -8.26
N ILE A 264 -9.36 17.60 -6.99
CA ILE A 264 -9.78 16.78 -5.85
C ILE A 264 -11.20 17.22 -5.48
N PRO A 265 -12.13 16.27 -5.18
CA PRO A 265 -13.46 16.61 -4.67
C PRO A 265 -13.37 17.58 -3.48
N PRO A 266 -14.13 18.69 -3.48
CA PRO A 266 -13.99 19.75 -2.46
C PRO A 266 -14.09 19.23 -1.03
N ALA A 267 -15.04 18.34 -0.75
CA ALA A 267 -15.22 17.78 0.58
C ALA A 267 -14.00 16.98 1.09
N LEU A 268 -13.30 16.28 0.20
CA LEU A 268 -12.05 15.59 0.54
C LEU A 268 -10.90 16.58 0.73
N ARG A 269 -10.82 17.59 -0.15
CA ARG A 269 -9.76 18.62 -0.11
C ARG A 269 -9.78 19.42 1.19
N ASP A 270 -10.96 19.75 1.69
CA ASP A 270 -11.13 20.53 2.94
C ASP A 270 -10.60 19.79 4.18
N ARG A 271 -10.40 18.48 4.09
CA ARG A 271 -9.83 17.63 5.15
C ARG A 271 -8.33 17.38 4.99
N MET A 272 -7.71 17.95 3.95
CA MET A 272 -6.31 17.69 3.60
C MET A 272 -5.44 18.92 3.81
N GLU A 273 -4.27 18.69 4.37
CA GLU A 273 -3.16 19.64 4.30
C GLU A 273 -2.37 19.33 3.03
N ILE A 274 -2.42 20.26 2.05
CA ILE A 274 -1.75 20.07 0.75
C ILE A 274 -0.32 20.62 0.85
N ILE A 275 0.64 19.76 0.47
CA ILE A 275 2.05 20.12 0.29
C ILE A 275 2.38 20.03 -1.19
N ASP A 276 2.70 21.19 -1.77
CA ASP A 276 3.08 21.28 -3.19
C ASP A 276 4.54 20.89 -3.39
N LEU A 277 4.74 19.91 -4.27
CA LEU A 277 6.05 19.52 -4.74
C LEU A 277 6.31 20.15 -6.11
N SER A 278 7.35 20.99 -6.18
CA SER A 278 7.79 21.62 -7.42
C SER A 278 8.54 20.64 -8.32
N SER A 279 8.69 21.01 -9.59
CA SER A 279 9.56 20.28 -10.52
C SER A 279 11.04 20.41 -10.12
N TYR A 280 11.80 19.35 -10.37
CA TYR A 280 13.24 19.35 -10.13
C TYR A 280 14.00 20.18 -11.17
N THR A 281 15.01 20.89 -10.71
CA THR A 281 16.03 21.52 -11.55
C THR A 281 16.94 20.48 -12.20
N ALA A 282 17.70 20.85 -13.23
CA ALA A 282 18.63 19.95 -13.87
C ALA A 282 19.74 19.45 -12.89
N ASP A 283 20.13 20.29 -11.95
CA ASP A 283 21.15 19.96 -10.93
C ASP A 283 20.59 18.96 -9.90
N GLU A 284 19.38 19.20 -9.40
CA GLU A 284 18.70 18.23 -8.52
C GLU A 284 18.49 16.88 -9.21
N LYS A 285 18.08 16.87 -10.48
CA LYS A 285 17.96 15.63 -11.26
C LYS A 285 19.28 14.90 -11.40
N PHE A 286 20.39 15.64 -11.54
CA PHE A 286 21.71 15.05 -11.60
C PHE A 286 22.07 14.33 -10.30
N HIS A 287 21.91 14.99 -9.16
CA HIS A 287 22.16 14.40 -7.85
C HIS A 287 21.26 13.20 -7.58
N ILE A 288 19.95 13.33 -7.83
CA ILE A 288 18.99 12.22 -7.70
C ILE A 288 19.41 11.04 -8.60
N ALA A 289 19.83 11.30 -9.83
CA ALA A 289 20.26 10.27 -10.75
C ALA A 289 21.51 9.54 -10.26
N ARG A 290 22.50 10.30 -9.76
CA ARG A 290 23.78 9.77 -9.29
C ARG A 290 23.64 8.96 -7.99
N GLU A 291 22.94 9.53 -7.00
CA GLU A 291 22.89 9.01 -5.63
C GLU A 291 21.81 7.95 -5.44
N HIS A 292 20.69 8.03 -6.20
CA HIS A 292 19.54 7.16 -5.99
C HIS A 292 19.16 6.30 -7.20
N LEU A 293 19.04 6.91 -8.42
CA LEU A 293 18.48 6.15 -9.53
C LEU A 293 19.48 5.15 -10.10
N LEU A 294 20.75 5.56 -10.28
CA LEU A 294 21.78 4.69 -10.84
C LEU A 294 22.04 3.48 -9.94
N PRO A 295 22.31 3.61 -8.63
CA PRO A 295 22.51 2.46 -7.75
C PRO A 295 21.28 1.54 -7.73
N LYS A 296 20.07 2.09 -7.66
CA LYS A 296 18.82 1.33 -7.69
C LYS A 296 18.67 0.53 -8.98
N GLN A 297 18.99 1.12 -10.14
CA GLN A 297 18.90 0.44 -11.43
C GLN A 297 20.01 -0.59 -11.63
N LEU A 298 21.19 -0.39 -11.07
CA LEU A 298 22.26 -1.40 -11.04
C LEU A 298 21.78 -2.67 -10.33
N VAL A 299 21.33 -2.54 -9.09
CA VAL A 299 20.81 -3.68 -8.30
C VAL A 299 19.66 -4.37 -9.02
N LYS A 300 18.70 -3.59 -9.54
CA LYS A 300 17.51 -4.11 -10.22
C LYS A 300 17.84 -4.93 -11.49
N ASN A 301 18.93 -4.58 -12.18
CA ASN A 301 19.35 -5.24 -13.41
C ASN A 301 20.52 -6.24 -13.20
N GLY A 302 20.91 -6.52 -11.93
CA GLY A 302 21.96 -7.49 -11.60
C GLY A 302 23.36 -7.01 -11.96
N LEU A 303 23.60 -5.71 -11.95
CA LEU A 303 24.93 -5.08 -12.14
C LEU A 303 25.47 -4.60 -10.81
N SER A 304 26.80 -4.61 -10.68
CA SER A 304 27.51 -3.97 -9.57
C SER A 304 28.16 -2.64 -10.00
N GLU A 305 28.48 -1.79 -9.04
CA GLU A 305 29.20 -0.53 -9.30
C GLU A 305 30.61 -0.74 -9.86
N SER A 306 31.17 -1.92 -9.66
CA SER A 306 32.47 -2.31 -10.23
C SER A 306 32.36 -2.68 -11.72
N GLU A 307 31.20 -3.08 -12.20
CA GLU A 307 30.98 -3.51 -13.59
C GLU A 307 30.48 -2.38 -14.50
N PHE A 308 29.65 -1.48 -13.96
CA PHE A 308 29.02 -0.45 -14.78
C PHE A 308 28.92 0.90 -14.08
N ASP A 309 29.05 1.98 -14.90
CA ASP A 309 28.81 3.34 -14.46
C ASP A 309 28.39 4.23 -15.65
N ILE A 310 27.82 5.38 -15.36
CA ILE A 310 27.55 6.45 -16.32
C ILE A 310 28.34 7.68 -15.89
N SER A 311 29.13 8.24 -16.80
CA SER A 311 29.90 9.46 -16.51
C SER A 311 28.99 10.65 -16.19
N ASP A 312 29.48 11.64 -15.45
CA ASP A 312 28.74 12.85 -15.12
C ASP A 312 28.30 13.60 -16.39
N ALA A 313 29.15 13.66 -17.41
CA ALA A 313 28.80 14.23 -18.70
C ALA A 313 27.67 13.43 -19.38
N GLY A 314 27.68 12.10 -19.25
CA GLY A 314 26.63 11.23 -19.74
C GLY A 314 25.30 11.44 -19.02
N LEU A 315 25.30 11.54 -17.69
CA LEU A 315 24.09 11.85 -16.92
C LEU A 315 23.51 13.21 -17.25
N LYS A 316 24.34 14.24 -17.33
CA LYS A 316 23.92 15.59 -17.75
C LYS A 316 23.32 15.59 -19.16
N GLN A 317 23.91 14.82 -20.09
CA GLN A 317 23.34 14.66 -21.43
C GLN A 317 21.97 13.97 -21.40
N LEU A 318 21.78 12.93 -20.62
CA LEU A 318 20.49 12.26 -20.46
C LEU A 318 19.41 13.23 -19.96
N ILE A 319 19.73 14.05 -18.97
CA ILE A 319 18.83 15.03 -18.38
C ILE A 319 18.45 16.12 -19.41
N THR A 320 19.42 16.66 -20.14
CA THR A 320 19.19 17.82 -20.99
C THR A 320 18.68 17.46 -22.39
N HIS A 321 19.07 16.30 -22.93
CA HIS A 321 18.79 15.96 -24.34
C HIS A 321 17.87 14.75 -24.54
N TYR A 322 17.61 13.94 -23.51
CA TYR A 322 16.79 12.74 -23.67
C TYR A 322 15.52 12.74 -22.82
N THR A 323 15.45 13.59 -21.77
CA THR A 323 14.28 13.70 -20.91
C THR A 323 13.80 15.14 -20.83
N LEU A 324 12.48 15.34 -21.05
CA LEU A 324 11.82 16.63 -20.86
C LEU A 324 10.61 16.40 -19.95
N GLU A 325 10.88 16.36 -18.64
CA GLU A 325 9.86 16.06 -17.63
C GLU A 325 10.11 16.89 -16.35
N ALA A 326 9.05 17.09 -15.58
CA ALA A 326 9.13 17.79 -14.29
C ALA A 326 9.88 16.95 -13.23
N GLY A 327 9.67 15.65 -13.24
CA GLY A 327 10.30 14.68 -12.34
C GLY A 327 11.48 13.94 -12.95
N VAL A 328 11.68 12.69 -12.53
CA VAL A 328 12.79 11.81 -12.93
C VAL A 328 12.34 10.44 -13.44
N ARG A 329 11.05 10.25 -13.74
CA ARG A 329 10.48 8.96 -14.15
C ARG A 329 11.03 8.47 -15.50
N SER A 330 11.11 9.35 -16.49
CA SER A 330 11.68 9.01 -17.79
C SER A 330 13.19 8.82 -17.69
N LEU A 331 13.87 9.63 -16.87
CA LEU A 331 15.29 9.48 -16.58
C LEU A 331 15.60 8.10 -15.96
N GLU A 332 14.83 7.67 -14.96
CA GLU A 332 14.95 6.33 -14.37
C GLU A 332 14.76 5.22 -15.42
N ARG A 333 13.77 5.37 -16.31
CA ARG A 333 13.51 4.40 -17.39
C ARG A 333 14.68 4.30 -18.36
N ILE A 334 15.28 5.44 -18.75
CA ILE A 334 16.41 5.46 -19.66
C ILE A 334 17.66 4.86 -19.01
N ILE A 335 17.95 5.19 -17.76
CA ILE A 335 19.05 4.56 -17.00
C ILE A 335 18.87 3.04 -16.96
N GLY A 336 17.66 2.56 -16.64
CA GLY A 336 17.34 1.14 -16.66
C GLY A 336 17.45 0.50 -18.07
N GLU A 337 17.14 1.23 -19.15
CA GLU A 337 17.36 0.77 -20.52
C GLU A 337 18.84 0.59 -20.82
N LEU A 338 19.67 1.56 -20.43
CA LEU A 338 21.12 1.47 -20.59
C LEU A 338 21.71 0.29 -19.81
N CYS A 339 21.30 0.09 -18.55
CA CYS A 339 21.71 -1.06 -17.75
C CYS A 339 21.39 -2.38 -18.48
N ARG A 340 20.16 -2.56 -18.99
CA ARG A 340 19.77 -3.78 -19.72
C ARG A 340 20.57 -4.01 -20.99
N LYS A 341 20.89 -2.95 -21.73
CA LYS A 341 21.72 -3.05 -22.94
C LYS A 341 23.14 -3.49 -22.61
N VAL A 342 23.70 -2.97 -21.52
CA VAL A 342 25.04 -3.38 -21.05
C VAL A 342 25.03 -4.83 -20.54
N VAL A 343 24.05 -5.23 -19.75
CA VAL A 343 23.92 -6.64 -19.30
C VAL A 343 23.86 -7.58 -20.51
N LYS A 344 23.03 -7.25 -21.51
CA LYS A 344 22.94 -8.05 -22.74
C LYS A 344 24.32 -8.18 -23.42
N ASP A 345 25.06 -7.08 -23.54
CA ASP A 345 26.38 -7.10 -24.19
C ASP A 345 27.40 -7.91 -23.39
N LEU A 346 27.45 -7.75 -22.08
CA LEU A 346 28.32 -8.54 -21.18
C LEU A 346 27.99 -10.04 -21.22
N MET A 347 26.72 -10.42 -21.41
CA MET A 347 26.33 -11.82 -21.49
C MET A 347 26.64 -12.46 -22.87
N ILE A 348 26.55 -11.69 -23.95
CA ILE A 348 26.86 -12.16 -25.30
C ILE A 348 28.37 -12.15 -25.55
N ASN A 349 29.06 -11.11 -25.09
CA ASN A 349 30.47 -10.86 -25.32
C ASN A 349 31.21 -10.72 -23.98
N PRO A 350 31.35 -11.78 -23.17
CA PRO A 350 32.00 -11.66 -21.86
C PRO A 350 33.44 -11.17 -22.00
N PRO A 351 33.85 -10.12 -21.29
CA PRO A 351 35.18 -9.61 -21.35
C PRO A 351 36.18 -10.63 -20.76
N LYS A 352 37.33 -10.81 -21.40
CA LYS A 352 38.40 -11.72 -20.94
C LYS A 352 38.97 -11.31 -19.58
N THR A 353 38.88 -10.03 -19.24
CA THR A 353 39.28 -9.46 -17.93
C THR A 353 38.19 -8.57 -17.43
N PRO A 354 37.83 -8.62 -16.12
CA PRO A 354 36.87 -7.72 -15.53
C PRO A 354 37.25 -6.25 -15.79
N LYS A 355 36.45 -5.54 -16.58
CA LYS A 355 36.66 -4.13 -16.87
C LYS A 355 35.36 -3.39 -16.65
N LYS A 356 35.38 -2.32 -15.84
CA LYS A 356 34.24 -1.46 -15.63
C LYS A 356 33.86 -0.77 -16.94
N VAL A 357 32.59 -0.93 -17.32
CA VAL A 357 31.98 -0.24 -18.48
C VAL A 357 31.52 1.13 -18.01
N VAL A 358 32.10 2.20 -18.53
CA VAL A 358 31.66 3.58 -18.24
C VAL A 358 31.08 4.19 -19.50
N LEU A 359 29.79 4.55 -19.45
CA LEU A 359 29.14 5.19 -20.59
C LEU A 359 29.35 6.70 -20.56
N GLY A 360 30.03 7.21 -21.58
CA GLY A 360 30.12 8.63 -21.87
C GLY A 360 29.06 9.10 -22.87
N VAL A 361 29.19 10.35 -23.31
CA VAL A 361 28.28 10.99 -24.24
C VAL A 361 28.12 10.21 -25.56
N LYS A 362 29.22 9.75 -26.14
CA LYS A 362 29.24 9.05 -27.44
C LYS A 362 28.65 7.63 -27.35
N GLU A 363 28.96 6.93 -26.27
CA GLU A 363 28.44 5.58 -25.99
C GLU A 363 26.92 5.61 -25.79
N ILE A 364 26.41 6.63 -25.09
CA ILE A 364 24.98 6.84 -24.91
C ILE A 364 24.29 7.07 -26.25
N GLU A 365 24.80 7.96 -27.08
CA GLU A 365 24.25 8.23 -28.42
C GLU A 365 24.22 6.97 -29.30
N LYS A 366 25.27 6.14 -29.21
CA LYS A 366 25.34 4.86 -29.92
C LYS A 366 24.28 3.86 -29.45
N LEU A 367 24.00 3.84 -28.14
CA LEU A 367 23.09 2.85 -27.54
C LEU A 367 21.59 3.23 -27.67
N ILE A 368 21.26 4.51 -27.46
CA ILE A 368 19.85 4.96 -27.43
C ILE A 368 19.48 5.90 -28.57
N GLY A 369 20.40 6.17 -29.48
CA GLY A 369 20.19 7.00 -30.67
C GLY A 369 20.50 8.48 -30.46
N PRO A 370 20.24 9.32 -31.48
CA PRO A 370 20.58 10.73 -31.44
C PRO A 370 19.78 11.49 -30.39
N LYS A 371 20.25 12.67 -30.03
CA LYS A 371 19.58 13.59 -29.10
C LYS A 371 18.14 13.83 -29.51
N ARG A 372 17.20 13.68 -28.57
CA ARG A 372 15.77 13.86 -28.80
C ARG A 372 15.36 15.34 -28.72
N PHE A 373 16.05 16.10 -27.86
CA PHE A 373 15.79 17.53 -27.64
C PHE A 373 17.08 18.30 -27.86
N ASP A 374 17.08 19.22 -28.80
CA ASP A 374 18.19 20.13 -29.07
C ASP A 374 17.72 21.58 -28.96
N PHE A 375 18.00 22.20 -27.81
CA PHE A 375 17.61 23.59 -27.55
C PHE A 375 18.56 24.60 -28.23
N THR A 376 19.70 24.15 -28.74
CA THR A 376 20.69 25.06 -29.39
C THR A 376 20.37 25.35 -30.84
N SER A 377 19.55 24.54 -31.50
CA SER A 377 19.19 24.74 -32.90
C SER A 377 18.24 25.93 -33.11
N LYS A 378 17.39 26.27 -32.12
CA LYS A 378 16.44 27.40 -32.21
C LYS A 378 17.11 28.79 -32.10
N LEU A 379 18.33 28.88 -31.58
CA LEU A 379 19.06 30.14 -31.45
C LEU A 379 19.93 30.47 -32.70
N LYS A 380 20.03 29.56 -33.67
CA LYS A 380 20.84 29.75 -34.88
C LYS A 380 20.06 30.28 -36.09
N GLU A 381 18.75 30.30 -36.05
CA GLU A 381 17.95 30.93 -37.08
C GLU A 381 17.43 32.27 -36.56
N ASN A 382 18.20 33.33 -36.79
CA ASN A 382 17.69 34.70 -36.79
C ASN A 382 16.71 34.83 -37.99
N ARG A 383 15.44 34.48 -37.77
CA ARG A 383 14.39 34.92 -38.70
C ARG A 383 13.98 36.33 -38.28
N VAL A 384 14.65 37.30 -38.87
CA VAL A 384 14.14 38.67 -39.00
C VAL A 384 13.09 38.61 -40.12
N GLY A 385 11.84 38.88 -39.77
CA GLY A 385 10.74 38.96 -40.71
C GLY A 385 9.47 39.29 -39.98
#